data_1b959ea6afc05036ba91c00199189f90
#
_entry.id   1b959ea6afc05036ba91c00199189f90
#
_cell.length_a   1.000
_cell.length_b   1.000
_cell.length_c   1.000
_cell.angle_alpha   90.00
_cell.angle_beta   90.00
_cell.angle_gamma   90.00
#
_symmetry.space_group_name_H-M   'P 1'
#
loop_
_entity.id
_entity.type
_entity.pdbx_description
1 polymer ?
#
loop_
_entity_poly.entity_id
_entity_poly.type
_entity_poly.pdbx_seq_one_letter_code
_entity_poly.pdbx_strand_id
1 'polypeptide(L)'
;MSVNEKLRSAQHDELFSGILELQTVEECYAFFEDICTVNELKALSQRLQVAKMLRAGDSYETIVEETGASTATISRVKRCLVYGADGYT
;
A
#
# COMPACT_ATOMS: atom_id res chain seq x y z
N MET A 1 -14.68 6.46 3.46
CA MET A 1 -13.86 7.24 4.41
C MET A 1 -13.13 8.33 3.66
N SER A 2 -13.02 9.49 4.27
CA SER A 2 -12.32 10.61 3.63
C SER A 2 -10.84 10.58 3.99
N VAL A 3 -10.03 11.18 3.13
CA VAL A 3 -8.61 11.36 3.36
C VAL A 3 -8.39 12.32 4.53
N ASN A 4 -7.38 12.04 5.35
CA ASN A 4 -6.98 12.93 6.44
C ASN A 4 -6.41 14.24 5.83
N GLU A 5 -7.07 15.35 6.09
CA GLU A 5 -6.67 16.65 5.54
C GLU A 5 -5.25 17.08 5.95
N LYS A 6 -4.76 16.56 7.10
CA LYS A 6 -3.39 16.85 7.54
C LYS A 6 -2.32 16.31 6.58
N LEU A 7 -2.67 15.35 5.75
CA LEU A 7 -1.75 14.77 4.76
C LEU A 7 -1.66 15.63 3.49
N ARG A 8 -2.60 16.53 3.27
CA ARG A 8 -2.60 17.33 2.05
C ARG A 8 -1.50 18.38 2.09
N SER A 9 -0.75 18.44 1.02
CA SER A 9 0.31 19.44 0.82
C SER A 9 0.61 19.55 -0.66
N ALA A 10 1.25 20.67 -1.05
CA ALA A 10 1.68 20.85 -2.43
C ALA A 10 2.70 19.77 -2.84
N GLN A 11 3.57 19.36 -1.92
CA GLN A 11 4.56 18.32 -2.20
C GLN A 11 3.92 16.96 -2.44
N HIS A 12 2.92 16.62 -1.65
CA HIS A 12 2.19 15.37 -1.84
C HIS A 12 1.39 15.39 -3.15
N ASP A 13 0.79 16.54 -3.48
CA ASP A 13 0.08 16.71 -4.74
C ASP A 13 0.99 16.49 -5.93
N GLU A 14 2.22 17.00 -5.89
CA GLU A 14 3.20 16.80 -6.95
C GLU A 14 3.59 15.34 -7.10
N LEU A 15 3.81 14.66 -5.98
CA LEU A 15 4.13 13.24 -6.00
C LEU A 15 2.99 12.44 -6.65
N PHE A 16 1.77 12.68 -6.21
CA PHE A 16 0.62 11.93 -6.71
C PHE A 16 0.32 12.26 -8.17
N SER A 17 0.54 13.53 -8.57
CA SER A 17 0.41 13.91 -9.97
C SER A 17 1.41 13.16 -10.85
N GLY A 18 2.64 12.98 -10.35
CA GLY A 18 3.65 12.20 -11.05
C GLY A 18 3.24 10.73 -11.18
N ILE A 19 2.70 10.16 -10.11
CA ILE A 19 2.22 8.77 -10.13
C ILE A 19 1.08 8.60 -11.13
N LEU A 20 0.17 9.59 -11.22
CA LEU A 20 -0.94 9.54 -12.14
C LEU A 20 -0.54 9.57 -13.62
N GLU A 21 0.68 9.99 -13.93
CA GLU A 21 1.20 9.97 -15.29
C GLU A 21 1.70 8.59 -15.73
N LEU A 22 1.90 7.68 -14.78
CA LEU A 22 2.38 6.32 -15.07
C LEU A 22 1.27 5.53 -15.75
N GLN A 23 1.60 4.87 -16.86
CA GLN A 23 0.63 4.15 -17.68
C GLN A 23 0.92 2.66 -17.80
N THR A 24 2.14 2.23 -17.51
CA THR A 24 2.55 0.84 -17.65
C THR A 24 3.25 0.33 -16.41
N VAL A 25 3.27 -0.99 -16.23
CA VAL A 25 3.99 -1.62 -15.12
C VAL A 25 5.48 -1.28 -15.20
N GLU A 26 6.05 -1.27 -16.41
CA GLU A 26 7.46 -0.92 -16.59
C GLU A 26 7.77 0.50 -16.16
N GLU A 27 6.89 1.44 -16.47
CA GLU A 27 7.04 2.81 -16.00
C GLU A 27 6.98 2.91 -14.49
N CYS A 28 6.11 2.12 -13.86
CA CYS A 28 6.03 2.05 -12.41
C CYS A 28 7.33 1.51 -11.80
N TYR A 29 7.90 0.45 -12.38
CA TYR A 29 9.18 -0.08 -11.91
C TYR A 29 10.27 0.99 -11.96
N ALA A 30 10.38 1.69 -13.09
CA ALA A 30 11.39 2.72 -13.26
C ALA A 30 11.22 3.86 -12.24
N PHE A 31 9.99 4.34 -12.08
CA PHE A 31 9.70 5.44 -11.16
C PHE A 31 9.98 5.04 -9.70
N PHE A 32 9.46 3.90 -9.28
CA PHE A 32 9.59 3.49 -7.88
C PHE A 32 11.00 2.97 -7.55
N GLU A 33 11.73 2.45 -8.52
CA GLU A 33 13.14 2.11 -8.33
C GLU A 33 13.96 3.36 -7.96
N ASP A 34 13.67 4.47 -8.62
CA ASP A 34 14.42 5.71 -8.39
C ASP A 34 13.96 6.46 -7.13
N ILE A 35 12.68 6.45 -6.82
CA ILE A 35 12.15 7.26 -5.72
C ILE A 35 12.08 6.52 -4.38
N CYS A 36 12.06 5.19 -4.38
CA CYS A 36 11.97 4.37 -3.17
C CYS A 36 13.21 3.54 -2.96
N THR A 37 13.48 3.22 -1.71
CA THR A 37 14.44 2.15 -1.41
C THR A 37 13.78 0.80 -1.71
N VAL A 38 14.60 -0.25 -1.85
CA VAL A 38 14.09 -1.61 -2.05
C VAL A 38 13.15 -2.00 -0.91
N ASN A 39 13.51 -1.68 0.33
CA ASN A 39 12.70 -2.04 1.49
C ASN A 39 11.38 -1.27 1.52
N GLU A 40 11.39 -0.01 1.12
CA GLU A 40 10.16 0.79 1.04
C GLU A 40 9.19 0.18 0.02
N LEU A 41 9.68 -0.17 -1.15
CA LEU A 41 8.84 -0.78 -2.18
C LEU A 41 8.31 -2.14 -1.73
N LYS A 42 9.15 -2.96 -1.10
CA LYS A 42 8.73 -4.24 -0.53
C LYS A 42 7.61 -4.06 0.49
N ALA A 43 7.74 -3.06 1.37
CA ALA A 43 6.73 -2.81 2.39
C ALA A 43 5.38 -2.42 1.77
N LEU A 44 5.41 -1.58 0.75
CA LEU A 44 4.19 -1.18 0.04
C LEU A 44 3.52 -2.38 -0.63
N SER A 45 4.31 -3.19 -1.33
CA SER A 45 3.82 -4.39 -2.01
C SER A 45 3.23 -5.40 -1.04
N GLN A 46 3.91 -5.59 0.10
CA GLN A 46 3.46 -6.50 1.15
C GLN A 46 2.11 -6.07 1.71
N ARG A 47 1.94 -4.77 1.98
CA ARG A 47 0.67 -4.25 2.50
C ARG A 47 -0.47 -4.48 1.53
N LEU A 48 -0.24 -4.28 0.24
CA LEU A 48 -1.27 -4.51 -0.77
C LEU A 48 -1.64 -6.00 -0.83
N GLN A 49 -0.66 -6.90 -0.77
CA GLN A 49 -0.89 -8.34 -0.77
C GLN A 49 -1.68 -8.76 0.48
N VAL A 50 -1.32 -8.23 1.64
CA VAL A 50 -2.05 -8.48 2.89
C VAL A 50 -3.52 -8.06 2.74
N ALA A 51 -3.77 -6.88 2.16
CA ALA A 51 -5.12 -6.39 1.97
C ALA A 51 -5.94 -7.33 1.08
N LYS A 52 -5.35 -7.82 -0.01
CA LYS A 52 -6.01 -8.76 -0.91
C LYS A 52 -6.36 -10.06 -0.21
N MET A 53 -5.45 -10.60 0.59
CA MET A 53 -5.66 -11.84 1.30
C MET A 53 -6.70 -11.71 2.41
N LEU A 54 -6.72 -10.57 3.11
CA LEU A 54 -7.76 -10.29 4.11
C LEU A 54 -9.14 -10.23 3.47
N ARG A 55 -9.26 -9.64 2.29
CA ARG A 55 -10.52 -9.57 1.56
C ARG A 55 -10.98 -10.94 1.08
N ALA A 56 -10.03 -11.81 0.76
CA ALA A 56 -10.32 -13.18 0.34
C ALA A 56 -10.75 -14.05 1.52
N GLY A 57 -10.62 -13.57 2.75
CA GLY A 57 -11.00 -14.30 3.95
C GLY A 57 -9.91 -15.21 4.49
N ASP A 58 -8.67 -15.04 4.06
CA ASP A 58 -7.55 -15.84 4.55
C ASP A 58 -7.29 -15.57 6.03
N SER A 59 -6.82 -16.59 6.74
CA SER A 59 -6.46 -16.45 8.15
C SER A 59 -5.17 -15.67 8.30
N TYR A 60 -4.96 -15.06 9.47
CA TYR A 60 -3.70 -14.37 9.77
C TYR A 60 -2.50 -15.30 9.60
N GLU A 61 -2.64 -16.53 10.03
CA GLU A 61 -1.58 -17.54 9.93
C GLU A 61 -1.15 -17.75 8.48
N THR A 62 -2.10 -17.93 7.58
CA THR A 62 -1.84 -18.08 6.16
C THR A 62 -1.17 -16.84 5.58
N ILE A 63 -1.65 -15.65 5.97
CA ILE A 63 -1.10 -14.40 5.49
C ILE A 63 0.36 -14.23 5.93
N VAL A 64 0.66 -14.53 7.20
CA VAL A 64 2.04 -14.50 7.71
C VAL A 64 2.94 -15.42 6.89
N GLU A 65 2.50 -16.64 6.64
CA GLU A 65 3.27 -17.63 5.88
C GLU A 65 3.56 -17.17 4.46
N GLU A 66 2.58 -16.62 3.78
CA GLU A 66 2.74 -16.27 2.36
C GLU A 66 3.38 -14.92 2.12
N THR A 67 3.16 -13.95 3.00
CA THR A 67 3.66 -12.60 2.78
C THR A 67 4.89 -12.26 3.61
N GLY A 68 5.13 -12.98 4.70
CA GLY A 68 6.16 -12.65 5.66
C GLY A 68 5.81 -11.45 6.53
N ALA A 69 4.60 -10.91 6.42
CA ALA A 69 4.17 -9.77 7.22
C ALA A 69 4.00 -10.17 8.68
N SER A 70 4.31 -9.26 9.60
CA SER A 70 4.02 -9.46 11.02
C SER A 70 2.51 -9.36 11.28
N THR A 71 2.06 -9.94 12.39
CA THR A 71 0.66 -9.81 12.79
C THR A 71 0.28 -8.35 13.05
N ALA A 72 1.23 -7.53 13.51
CA ALA A 72 1.02 -6.10 13.70
C ALA A 72 0.73 -5.40 12.37
N THR A 73 1.47 -5.75 11.30
CA THR A 73 1.23 -5.21 9.97
C THR A 73 -0.14 -5.63 9.45
N ILE A 74 -0.51 -6.90 9.62
CA ILE A 74 -1.80 -7.40 9.18
C ILE A 74 -2.94 -6.68 9.89
N SER A 75 -2.83 -6.50 11.22
CA SER A 75 -3.84 -5.79 12.00
C SER A 75 -3.98 -4.34 11.56
N ARG A 76 -2.86 -3.69 11.23
CA ARG A 76 -2.85 -2.32 10.73
C ARG A 76 -3.56 -2.20 9.39
N VAL A 77 -3.27 -3.11 8.45
CA VAL A 77 -3.93 -3.13 7.15
C VAL A 77 -5.43 -3.38 7.32
N LYS A 78 -5.79 -4.34 8.18
CA LYS A 78 -7.20 -4.63 8.45
C LYS A 78 -7.93 -3.39 8.97
N ARG A 79 -7.30 -2.63 9.88
CA ARG A 79 -7.89 -1.39 10.38
C ARG A 79 -8.12 -0.40 9.24
N CYS A 80 -7.18 -0.27 8.31
CA CYS A 80 -7.33 0.62 7.16
C CYS A 80 -8.45 0.17 6.22
N LEU A 81 -8.67 -1.13 6.07
CA LEU A 81 -9.78 -1.65 5.27
C LEU A 81 -11.14 -1.29 5.87
N VAL A 82 -11.22 -1.25 7.20
CA VAL A 82 -12.49 -0.97 7.89
C VAL A 82 -12.70 0.53 8.13
N TYR A 83 -11.64 1.24 8.56
CA TYR A 83 -11.73 2.62 9.02
C TYR A 83 -10.86 3.61 8.24
N GLY A 84 -10.15 3.14 7.21
CA GLY A 84 -9.22 3.98 6.46
C GLY A 84 -9.90 4.82 5.39
N ALA A 85 -9.10 5.29 4.44
CA ALA A 85 -9.51 6.18 3.36
C ALA A 85 -9.93 5.45 2.08
N ASP A 86 -10.20 4.16 2.16
CA ASP A 86 -10.56 3.29 1.03
C ASP A 86 -9.47 3.16 -0.03
N GLY A 87 -8.20 3.42 0.35
CA GLY A 87 -7.07 3.36 -0.57
C GLY A 87 -6.78 1.96 -1.13
N TYR A 88 -7.22 0.92 -0.43
CA TYR A 88 -7.05 -0.46 -0.88
C TYR A 88 -8.24 -0.97 -1.71
N THR A 89 -9.21 -0.13 -1.95
CA THR A 89 -10.45 -0.54 -2.66
C THR A 89 -10.26 -0.70 -4.17
#